data_573a4859d89a5617b5719f050141c663
#
_entry.id   573a4859d89a5617b5719f050141c663
#
_cell.length_a   1.000
_cell.length_b   1.000
_cell.length_c   1.000
_cell.angle_alpha   90.00
_cell.angle_beta   90.00
_cell.angle_gamma   90.00
#
_symmetry.space_group_name_H-M   'P 1'
#
loop_
_entity.id
_entity.type
_entity.pdbx_description
1 polymer ?
#
loop_
_entity_poly.entity_id
_entity_poly.type
_entity_poly.pdbx_seq_one_letter_code
_entity_poly.pdbx_strand_id
1 'polypeptide(L)'
;KTSPDAPPSCAVVPLHNPVFLPASLLERTYFVGSFSSKYLKDIWNLPNILTMLRLVLIPVFAGLFLAGYEKWALAVFIIASITDYLDGYLARKNNQITAFGKLMDPLADKLMVCTALLGQGLSGVFPWPAILIVMTKEVVMIIGGIYMLQNGIVVYSNILGKAAQFSFIAALILSFWHKEFVAASLPLDRIILWIAVALALVALVDYALDAAKKLKAHKAGKVS
;
A
#
# COMPACT_ATOMS: atom_id res chain seq x y z
N LYS A 1 21.21 31.28 42.33
CA LYS A 1 19.94 31.03 41.58
C LYS A 1 20.25 31.24 40.12
N THR A 2 20.68 30.20 39.44
CA THR A 2 20.98 30.16 38.03
C THR A 2 19.77 29.61 37.29
N SER A 3 19.31 30.35 36.30
CA SER A 3 18.21 29.97 35.40
C SER A 3 18.68 28.89 34.40
N PRO A 4 17.93 27.81 34.17
CA PRO A 4 18.28 26.77 33.22
C PRO A 4 17.46 26.91 31.94
N ASP A 5 17.83 27.77 30.99
CA ASP A 5 17.26 27.76 29.63
C ASP A 5 18.12 28.60 28.67
N ALA A 6 19.28 28.05 28.28
CA ALA A 6 20.02 28.56 27.14
C ALA A 6 19.98 27.52 26.02
N PRO A 7 19.55 27.85 24.77
CA PRO A 7 19.59 26.93 23.68
C PRO A 7 21.04 26.63 23.27
N PRO A 8 21.33 25.42 22.72
CA PRO A 8 22.68 25.02 22.33
C PRO A 8 23.22 25.94 21.23
N SER A 9 24.44 26.45 21.47
CA SER A 9 25.22 27.29 20.58
C SER A 9 25.33 26.69 19.16
N CYS A 10 24.91 27.46 18.17
CA CYS A 10 25.21 27.21 16.77
C CYS A 10 26.72 27.17 16.55
N ALA A 11 27.25 26.01 16.17
CA ALA A 11 28.59 25.88 15.62
C ALA A 11 28.63 26.55 14.25
N VAL A 12 29.27 27.69 14.14
CA VAL A 12 29.55 28.41 12.89
C VAL A 12 30.66 27.67 12.17
N VAL A 13 30.36 27.00 11.06
CA VAL A 13 31.37 26.50 10.13
C VAL A 13 31.77 27.66 9.21
N PRO A 14 33.07 28.04 9.12
CA PRO A 14 33.50 29.11 8.20
C PRO A 14 33.51 28.61 6.77
N LEU A 15 32.50 28.98 6.00
CA LEU A 15 32.52 28.82 4.52
C LEU A 15 33.12 30.04 3.88
N HIS A 16 34.21 29.83 3.19
CA HIS A 16 34.93 30.80 2.36
C HIS A 16 34.14 31.03 1.08
N ASN A 17 33.30 32.00 1.04
CA ASN A 17 32.44 32.66 0.02
C ASN A 17 30.96 32.59 0.38
N PRO A 18 30.30 33.75 0.61
CA PRO A 18 28.85 33.77 0.81
C PRO A 18 28.15 33.79 -0.52
N VAL A 19 27.79 32.61 -1.03
CA VAL A 19 26.73 32.51 -2.07
C VAL A 19 25.41 32.69 -1.30
N PHE A 20 24.78 33.86 -1.50
CA PHE A 20 23.44 34.14 -0.99
C PHE A 20 22.43 33.23 -1.67
N LEU A 21 22.20 32.03 -1.12
CA LEU A 21 21.11 31.16 -1.51
C LEU A 21 19.83 31.67 -0.84
N PRO A 22 18.73 31.85 -1.59
CA PRO A 22 17.45 32.26 -1.00
C PRO A 22 17.01 31.28 0.09
N ALA A 23 16.50 31.82 1.20
CA ALA A 23 16.07 31.03 2.39
C ALA A 23 15.15 29.85 2.05
N SER A 24 14.35 29.98 1.01
CA SER A 24 13.47 28.92 0.49
C SER A 24 14.21 27.68 -0.08
N LEU A 25 15.44 27.82 -0.54
CA LEU A 25 16.28 26.71 -0.99
C LEU A 25 17.00 26.05 0.19
N LEU A 26 17.40 26.83 1.18
CA LEU A 26 17.99 26.28 2.42
C LEU A 26 16.97 25.47 3.19
N GLU A 27 15.74 25.96 3.37
CA GLU A 27 14.66 25.17 4.00
C GLU A 27 14.36 23.87 3.27
N ARG A 28 14.34 23.88 1.93
CA ARG A 28 14.17 22.64 1.15
C ARG A 28 15.32 21.65 1.34
N THR A 29 16.55 22.13 1.40
CA THR A 29 17.74 21.26 1.56
C THR A 29 17.81 20.68 2.98
N TYR A 30 17.49 21.48 4.01
CA TYR A 30 17.38 21.01 5.40
C TYR A 30 16.20 20.06 5.58
N PHE A 31 15.08 20.31 4.92
CA PHE A 31 13.91 19.43 4.96
C PHE A 31 14.21 18.07 4.33
N VAL A 32 14.85 18.01 3.17
CA VAL A 32 15.24 16.77 2.48
C VAL A 32 16.31 16.02 3.27
N GLY A 33 17.33 16.68 3.80
CA GLY A 33 18.39 16.05 4.58
C GLY A 33 17.90 15.51 5.94
N SER A 34 17.06 16.26 6.65
CA SER A 34 16.43 15.84 7.91
C SER A 34 15.42 14.71 7.69
N PHE A 35 14.69 14.74 6.57
CA PHE A 35 13.80 13.68 6.15
C PHE A 35 14.55 12.36 5.94
N SER A 36 15.68 12.39 5.22
CA SER A 36 16.48 11.19 4.91
C SER A 36 17.07 10.54 6.17
N SER A 37 17.65 11.30 7.09
CA SER A 37 18.33 10.76 8.28
C SER A 37 17.36 10.14 9.29
N LYS A 38 16.18 10.72 9.48
CA LYS A 38 15.16 10.22 10.41
C LYS A 38 14.48 8.96 9.89
N TYR A 39 14.31 8.84 8.57
CA TYR A 39 13.70 7.67 7.95
C TYR A 39 14.61 6.45 7.91
N LEU A 40 15.92 6.64 7.83
CA LEU A 40 16.89 5.53 7.77
C LEU A 40 17.16 4.89 9.14
N LYS A 41 16.94 5.61 10.25
CA LYS A 41 17.23 5.10 11.59
C LYS A 41 16.25 4.02 12.08
N ASP A 42 15.03 3.99 11.55
CA ASP A 42 13.94 3.08 11.98
C ASP A 42 13.56 2.01 10.94
N ILE A 43 14.39 1.77 9.93
CA ILE A 43 14.08 0.79 8.88
C ILE A 43 14.10 -0.65 9.39
N TRP A 44 14.95 -0.97 10.37
CA TRP A 44 15.18 -2.34 10.87
C TRP A 44 14.19 -2.76 11.98
N ASN A 45 12.97 -2.24 11.96
CA ASN A 45 11.90 -2.71 12.82
C ASN A 45 11.24 -3.96 12.24
N LEU A 46 10.78 -4.85 13.12
CA LEU A 46 10.16 -6.11 12.73
C LEU A 46 9.05 -5.96 11.67
N PRO A 47 8.12 -4.98 11.78
CA PRO A 47 7.13 -4.75 10.71
C PRO A 47 7.78 -4.45 9.35
N ASN A 48 8.76 -3.55 9.29
CA ASN A 48 9.43 -3.21 8.04
C ASN A 48 10.18 -4.39 7.41
N ILE A 49 10.78 -5.25 8.24
CA ILE A 49 11.44 -6.47 7.76
C ILE A 49 10.42 -7.40 7.10
N LEU A 50 9.23 -7.55 7.68
CA LEU A 50 8.16 -8.37 7.10
C LEU A 50 7.66 -7.79 5.76
N THR A 51 7.54 -6.46 5.65
CA THR A 51 7.22 -5.79 4.37
C THR A 51 8.30 -6.02 3.31
N MET A 52 9.59 -5.90 3.69
CA MET A 52 10.71 -6.20 2.79
C MET A 52 10.73 -7.67 2.36
N LEU A 53 10.46 -8.59 3.28
CA LEU A 53 10.32 -10.00 2.95
C LEU A 53 9.21 -10.22 1.92
N ARG A 54 8.07 -9.56 2.07
CA ARG A 54 6.97 -9.64 1.11
C ARG A 54 7.38 -9.12 -0.27
N LEU A 55 8.12 -8.01 -0.36
CA LEU A 55 8.64 -7.51 -1.63
C LEU A 55 9.55 -8.52 -2.34
N VAL A 56 10.32 -9.32 -1.58
CA VAL A 56 11.11 -10.42 -2.13
C VAL A 56 10.23 -11.62 -2.51
N LEU A 57 9.17 -11.90 -1.74
CA LEU A 57 8.26 -13.01 -2.04
C LEU A 57 7.44 -12.78 -3.32
N ILE A 58 7.20 -11.54 -3.75
CA ILE A 58 6.48 -11.23 -4.99
C ILE A 58 7.17 -11.84 -6.23
N PRO A 59 8.44 -11.56 -6.53
CA PRO A 59 9.10 -12.17 -7.68
C PRO A 59 9.30 -13.70 -7.51
N VAL A 60 9.46 -14.19 -6.28
CA VAL A 60 9.52 -15.63 -6.01
C VAL A 60 8.18 -16.29 -6.37
N PHE A 61 7.07 -15.71 -5.94
CA PHE A 61 5.72 -16.15 -6.31
C PHE A 61 5.55 -16.17 -7.84
N ALA A 62 5.87 -15.06 -8.51
CA ALA A 62 5.74 -14.95 -9.96
C ALA A 62 6.59 -16.00 -10.69
N GLY A 63 7.82 -16.20 -10.28
CA GLY A 63 8.72 -17.20 -10.86
C GLY A 63 8.20 -18.62 -10.69
N LEU A 64 7.76 -19.00 -9.50
CA LEU A 64 7.18 -20.32 -9.20
C LEU A 64 5.89 -20.55 -10.00
N PHE A 65 5.03 -19.52 -10.06
CA PHE A 65 3.77 -19.59 -10.77
C PHE A 65 3.98 -19.79 -12.28
N LEU A 66 4.85 -18.99 -12.89
CA LEU A 66 5.20 -19.09 -14.32
C LEU A 66 5.93 -20.38 -14.68
N ALA A 67 6.70 -20.94 -13.74
CA ALA A 67 7.36 -22.23 -13.90
C ALA A 67 6.39 -23.44 -13.72
N GLY A 68 5.11 -23.21 -13.41
CA GLY A 68 4.10 -24.25 -13.23
C GLY A 68 4.11 -24.93 -11.85
N TYR A 69 4.87 -24.42 -10.89
CA TYR A 69 4.91 -24.92 -9.51
C TYR A 69 3.76 -24.35 -8.67
N GLU A 70 2.51 -24.59 -9.10
CA GLU A 70 1.29 -23.99 -8.53
C GLU A 70 1.19 -24.13 -7.00
N LYS A 71 1.49 -25.34 -6.45
CA LYS A 71 1.43 -25.60 -5.00
C LYS A 71 2.43 -24.74 -4.20
N TRP A 72 3.65 -24.56 -4.72
CA TRP A 72 4.66 -23.73 -4.08
C TRP A 72 4.33 -22.25 -4.22
N ALA A 73 3.82 -21.83 -5.37
CA ALA A 73 3.32 -20.47 -5.56
C ALA A 73 2.20 -20.15 -4.56
N LEU A 74 1.23 -21.07 -4.38
CA LEU A 74 0.16 -20.92 -3.38
C LEU A 74 0.74 -20.80 -1.96
N ALA A 75 1.70 -21.63 -1.59
CA ALA A 75 2.35 -21.55 -0.27
C ALA A 75 3.01 -20.18 -0.04
N VAL A 76 3.76 -19.68 -1.04
CA VAL A 76 4.38 -18.34 -0.98
C VAL A 76 3.32 -17.24 -0.86
N PHE A 77 2.21 -17.34 -1.61
CA PHE A 77 1.11 -16.38 -1.54
C PHE A 77 0.46 -16.35 -0.15
N ILE A 78 0.20 -17.52 0.44
CA ILE A 78 -0.38 -17.65 1.79
C ILE A 78 0.59 -17.06 2.83
N ILE A 79 1.89 -17.40 2.76
CA ILE A 79 2.90 -16.85 3.67
C ILE A 79 2.94 -15.32 3.56
N ALA A 80 2.96 -14.76 2.35
CA ALA A 80 2.94 -13.32 2.13
C ALA A 80 1.68 -12.66 2.70
N SER A 81 0.51 -13.29 2.54
CA SER A 81 -0.76 -12.78 3.08
C SER A 81 -0.81 -12.83 4.60
N ILE A 82 -0.24 -13.87 5.23
CA ILE A 82 -0.14 -13.97 6.68
C ILE A 82 0.84 -12.93 7.23
N THR A 83 1.98 -12.74 6.58
CA THR A 83 2.98 -11.74 7.00
C THR A 83 2.41 -10.32 6.95
N ASP A 84 1.58 -9.97 5.94
CA ASP A 84 0.86 -8.71 5.87
C ASP A 84 -0.07 -8.46 7.06
N TYR A 85 -0.83 -9.48 7.44
CA TYR A 85 -1.69 -9.38 8.60
C TYR A 85 -0.89 -9.20 9.90
N LEU A 86 0.23 -9.93 10.03
CA LEU A 86 1.08 -9.91 11.22
C LEU A 86 1.83 -8.58 11.38
N ASP A 87 2.40 -8.02 10.31
CA ASP A 87 3.14 -6.77 10.38
C ASP A 87 2.23 -5.60 10.77
N GLY A 88 1.04 -5.52 10.17
CA GLY A 88 0.03 -4.53 10.53
C GLY A 88 -0.46 -4.66 11.98
N TYR A 89 -0.57 -5.88 12.51
CA TYR A 89 -0.93 -6.12 13.90
C TYR A 89 0.22 -5.72 14.86
N LEU A 90 1.45 -6.17 14.58
CA LEU A 90 2.64 -5.89 15.39
C LEU A 90 2.98 -4.39 15.41
N ALA A 91 2.91 -3.71 14.26
CA ALA A 91 3.15 -2.28 14.17
C ALA A 91 2.23 -1.47 15.08
N ARG A 92 0.95 -1.84 15.13
CA ARG A 92 -0.04 -1.20 16.02
C ARG A 92 0.19 -1.53 17.48
N LYS A 93 0.47 -2.80 17.80
CA LYS A 93 0.69 -3.26 19.18
C LYS A 93 1.94 -2.66 19.82
N ASN A 94 3.01 -2.52 19.04
CA ASN A 94 4.30 -2.05 19.55
C ASN A 94 4.54 -0.54 19.36
N ASN A 95 3.55 0.22 18.84
CA ASN A 95 3.70 1.63 18.47
C ASN A 95 4.92 1.90 17.54
N GLN A 96 5.31 0.91 16.73
CA GLN A 96 6.46 0.97 15.81
C GLN A 96 6.02 1.34 14.39
N ILE A 97 5.13 2.33 14.28
CA ILE A 97 4.65 2.79 12.99
C ILE A 97 5.69 3.72 12.38
N THR A 98 6.40 3.25 11.36
CA THR A 98 7.40 4.04 10.64
C THR A 98 6.79 4.72 9.41
N ALA A 99 7.40 5.80 8.95
CA ALA A 99 6.97 6.46 7.72
C ALA A 99 7.27 5.61 6.49
N PHE A 100 8.34 4.81 6.53
CA PHE A 100 8.70 3.85 5.50
C PHE A 100 7.63 2.74 5.40
N GLY A 101 7.25 2.10 6.51
CA GLY A 101 6.21 1.08 6.54
C GLY A 101 4.89 1.62 6.00
N LYS A 102 4.43 2.78 6.46
CA LYS A 102 3.20 3.41 5.96
C LYS A 102 3.12 3.56 4.44
N LEU A 103 4.25 3.70 3.75
CA LEU A 103 4.33 3.81 2.30
C LEU A 103 4.49 2.44 1.62
N MET A 104 5.37 1.60 2.17
CA MET A 104 5.75 0.33 1.55
C MET A 104 4.72 -0.77 1.79
N ASP A 105 4.03 -0.81 2.94
CA ASP A 105 3.03 -1.83 3.25
C ASP A 105 1.87 -1.83 2.22
N PRO A 106 1.19 -0.68 1.94
CA PRO A 106 0.13 -0.66 0.93
C PRO A 106 0.64 -0.96 -0.48
N LEU A 107 1.90 -0.62 -0.78
CA LEU A 107 2.49 -0.90 -2.08
C LEU A 107 2.77 -2.39 -2.26
N ALA A 108 3.41 -3.04 -1.27
CA ALA A 108 3.73 -4.46 -1.32
C ALA A 108 2.46 -5.33 -1.38
N ASP A 109 1.44 -5.00 -0.57
CA ASP A 109 0.14 -5.69 -0.60
C ASP A 109 -0.51 -5.62 -1.99
N LYS A 110 -0.61 -4.43 -2.56
CA LYS A 110 -1.19 -4.24 -3.90
C LYS A 110 -0.38 -4.94 -4.99
N LEU A 111 0.95 -4.87 -4.95
CA LEU A 111 1.81 -5.56 -5.91
C LEU A 111 1.62 -7.07 -5.85
N MET A 112 1.51 -7.66 -4.66
CA MET A 112 1.29 -9.10 -4.49
C MET A 112 -0.03 -9.54 -5.10
N VAL A 113 -1.14 -8.85 -4.76
CA VAL A 113 -2.47 -9.14 -5.30
C VAL A 113 -2.51 -8.93 -6.82
N CYS A 114 -1.94 -7.85 -7.33
CA CYS A 114 -1.88 -7.58 -8.78
C CYS A 114 -1.08 -8.67 -9.52
N THR A 115 0.07 -9.08 -8.99
CA THR A 115 0.90 -10.14 -9.58
C THR A 115 0.14 -11.46 -9.62
N ALA A 116 -0.57 -11.80 -8.55
CA ALA A 116 -1.38 -13.03 -8.49
C ALA A 116 -2.58 -12.98 -9.46
N LEU A 117 -3.28 -11.85 -9.55
CA LEU A 117 -4.38 -11.66 -10.52
C LEU A 117 -3.89 -11.79 -11.97
N LEU A 118 -2.76 -11.16 -12.29
CA LEU A 118 -2.16 -11.26 -13.62
C LEU A 118 -1.74 -12.69 -13.94
N GLY A 119 -1.12 -13.39 -12.99
CA GLY A 119 -0.77 -14.81 -13.14
C GLY A 119 -2.00 -15.66 -13.46
N GLN A 120 -3.09 -15.53 -12.71
CA GLN A 120 -4.34 -16.26 -12.93
C GLN A 120 -5.01 -15.88 -14.27
N GLY A 121 -4.86 -14.63 -14.72
CA GLY A 121 -5.31 -14.20 -16.04
C GLY A 121 -4.52 -14.84 -17.17
N LEU A 122 -3.19 -14.90 -17.06
CA LEU A 122 -2.32 -15.56 -18.04
C LEU A 122 -2.58 -17.07 -18.12
N SER A 123 -2.94 -17.70 -17.01
CA SER A 123 -3.35 -19.12 -16.96
C SER A 123 -4.78 -19.37 -17.47
N GLY A 124 -5.54 -18.32 -17.83
CA GLY A 124 -6.91 -18.43 -18.31
C GLY A 124 -7.96 -18.77 -17.23
N VAL A 125 -7.54 -18.81 -15.96
CA VAL A 125 -8.43 -19.09 -14.82
C VAL A 125 -9.37 -17.92 -14.58
N PHE A 126 -8.81 -16.70 -14.47
CA PHE A 126 -9.61 -15.50 -14.27
C PHE A 126 -9.86 -14.75 -15.58
N PRO A 127 -11.09 -14.21 -15.78
CA PRO A 127 -11.43 -13.48 -16.99
C PRO A 127 -10.74 -12.10 -16.99
N TRP A 128 -10.13 -11.73 -18.11
CA TRP A 128 -9.45 -10.45 -18.31
C TRP A 128 -10.27 -9.21 -17.94
N PRO A 129 -11.59 -9.14 -18.22
CA PRO A 129 -12.41 -8.00 -17.82
C PRO A 129 -12.38 -7.75 -16.30
N ALA A 130 -12.45 -8.80 -15.48
CA ALA A 130 -12.36 -8.65 -14.02
C ALA A 130 -11.01 -8.09 -13.59
N ILE A 131 -9.91 -8.61 -14.16
CA ILE A 131 -8.54 -8.15 -13.88
C ILE A 131 -8.38 -6.69 -14.25
N LEU A 132 -8.81 -6.29 -15.45
CA LEU A 132 -8.70 -4.91 -15.93
C LEU A 132 -9.49 -3.92 -15.05
N ILE A 133 -10.70 -4.29 -14.61
CA ILE A 133 -11.50 -3.48 -13.68
C ILE A 133 -10.75 -3.26 -12.36
N VAL A 134 -10.20 -4.34 -11.78
CA VAL A 134 -9.47 -4.26 -10.52
C VAL A 134 -8.21 -3.42 -10.67
N MET A 135 -7.40 -3.65 -11.70
CA MET A 135 -6.17 -2.90 -11.94
C MET A 135 -6.46 -1.41 -12.15
N THR A 136 -7.46 -1.08 -12.96
CA THR A 136 -7.90 0.30 -13.18
C THR A 136 -8.34 0.96 -11.86
N LYS A 137 -9.14 0.26 -11.06
CA LYS A 137 -9.56 0.73 -9.74
C LYS A 137 -8.36 1.03 -8.84
N GLU A 138 -7.34 0.15 -8.78
CA GLU A 138 -6.17 0.38 -7.94
C GLU A 138 -5.40 1.64 -8.39
N VAL A 139 -5.21 1.82 -9.69
CA VAL A 139 -4.56 3.02 -10.25
C VAL A 139 -5.34 4.28 -9.89
N VAL A 140 -6.67 4.27 -10.06
CA VAL A 140 -7.54 5.41 -9.72
C VAL A 140 -7.46 5.74 -8.23
N MET A 141 -7.46 4.73 -7.35
CA MET A 141 -7.35 4.94 -5.90
C MET A 141 -5.97 5.50 -5.51
N ILE A 142 -4.89 5.05 -6.13
CA ILE A 142 -3.53 5.58 -5.88
C ILE A 142 -3.45 7.05 -6.30
N ILE A 143 -3.88 7.36 -7.51
CA ILE A 143 -3.87 8.75 -8.03
C ILE A 143 -4.75 9.66 -7.15
N GLY A 144 -5.96 9.20 -6.84
CA GLY A 144 -6.88 9.94 -5.97
C GLY A 144 -6.32 10.16 -4.56
N GLY A 145 -5.70 9.14 -3.99
CA GLY A 145 -5.04 9.23 -2.67
C GLY A 145 -3.88 10.23 -2.65
N ILE A 146 -3.01 10.20 -3.67
CA ILE A 146 -1.90 11.18 -3.81
C ILE A 146 -2.46 12.60 -3.95
N TYR A 147 -3.47 12.80 -4.79
CA TYR A 147 -4.11 14.11 -4.97
C TYR A 147 -4.71 14.65 -3.67
N MET A 148 -5.41 13.82 -2.89
CA MET A 148 -5.98 14.20 -1.61
C MET A 148 -4.90 14.54 -0.58
N LEU A 149 -3.81 13.76 -0.54
CA LEU A 149 -2.68 14.01 0.35
C LEU A 149 -1.99 15.36 0.05
N GLN A 150 -1.82 15.70 -1.22
CA GLN A 150 -1.27 17.00 -1.64
C GLN A 150 -2.13 18.18 -1.20
N ASN A 151 -3.43 17.98 -1.03
CA ASN A 151 -4.35 18.97 -0.48
C ASN A 151 -4.46 18.91 1.06
N GLY A 152 -3.62 18.14 1.74
CA GLY A 152 -3.63 17.99 3.20
C GLY A 152 -4.82 17.18 3.75
N ILE A 153 -5.51 16.41 2.90
CA ILE A 153 -6.71 15.64 3.24
C ILE A 153 -6.35 14.16 3.32
N VAL A 154 -6.64 13.52 4.44
CA VAL A 154 -6.47 12.07 4.60
C VAL A 154 -7.81 11.38 4.45
N VAL A 155 -7.90 10.43 3.50
CA VAL A 155 -9.07 9.58 3.30
C VAL A 155 -8.71 8.17 3.76
N TYR A 156 -9.53 7.60 4.63
CA TYR A 156 -9.33 6.26 5.16
C TYR A 156 -10.14 5.23 4.36
N SER A 157 -9.61 3.99 4.27
CA SER A 157 -10.36 2.88 3.68
C SER A 157 -11.54 2.51 4.59
N ASN A 158 -12.69 2.27 3.96
CA ASN A 158 -13.91 1.86 4.66
C ASN A 158 -13.98 0.31 4.83
N ILE A 159 -15.02 -0.15 5.52
CA ILE A 159 -15.26 -1.60 5.75
C ILE A 159 -15.47 -2.35 4.43
N LEU A 160 -16.13 -1.71 3.44
CA LEU A 160 -16.36 -2.31 2.13
C LEU A 160 -15.06 -2.58 1.37
N GLY A 161 -14.09 -1.66 1.45
CA GLY A 161 -12.76 -1.87 0.86
C GLY A 161 -12.02 -3.05 1.48
N LYS A 162 -12.11 -3.22 2.80
CA LYS A 162 -11.55 -4.38 3.50
C LYS A 162 -12.26 -5.68 3.09
N ALA A 163 -13.59 -5.68 3.03
CA ALA A 163 -14.36 -6.85 2.61
C ALA A 163 -14.00 -7.25 1.17
N ALA A 164 -13.86 -6.29 0.24
CA ALA A 164 -13.41 -6.55 -1.12
C ALA A 164 -12.01 -7.20 -1.15
N GLN A 165 -11.07 -6.68 -0.38
CA GLN A 165 -9.71 -7.23 -0.30
C GLN A 165 -9.70 -8.67 0.22
N PHE A 166 -10.44 -8.98 1.28
CA PHE A 166 -10.58 -10.35 1.79
C PHE A 166 -11.21 -11.28 0.74
N SER A 167 -12.23 -10.80 0.02
CA SER A 167 -12.87 -11.58 -1.04
C SER A 167 -11.90 -11.85 -2.21
N PHE A 168 -11.02 -10.90 -2.58
CA PHE A 168 -9.99 -11.13 -3.58
C PHE A 168 -8.97 -12.17 -3.14
N ILE A 169 -8.49 -12.10 -1.89
CA ILE A 169 -7.57 -13.11 -1.34
C ILE A 169 -8.23 -14.50 -1.37
N ALA A 170 -9.50 -14.59 -0.97
CA ALA A 170 -10.25 -15.85 -1.02
C ALA A 170 -10.39 -16.37 -2.46
N ALA A 171 -10.75 -15.51 -3.41
CA ALA A 171 -10.83 -15.89 -4.83
C ALA A 171 -9.50 -16.40 -5.37
N LEU A 172 -8.40 -15.71 -5.05
CA LEU A 172 -7.05 -16.10 -5.45
C LEU A 172 -6.62 -17.44 -4.85
N ILE A 173 -6.91 -17.70 -3.58
CA ILE A 173 -6.62 -18.99 -2.96
C ILE A 173 -7.43 -20.10 -3.65
N LEU A 174 -8.74 -19.89 -3.82
CA LEU A 174 -9.63 -20.87 -4.45
C LEU A 174 -9.28 -21.14 -5.92
N SER A 175 -8.72 -20.16 -6.63
CA SER A 175 -8.36 -20.31 -8.05
C SER A 175 -7.33 -21.43 -8.31
N PHE A 176 -6.53 -21.81 -7.30
CA PHE A 176 -5.62 -22.96 -7.41
C PHE A 176 -6.33 -24.32 -7.49
N TRP A 177 -7.63 -24.37 -7.14
CA TRP A 177 -8.52 -25.53 -7.32
C TRP A 177 -9.54 -25.31 -8.45
N HIS A 178 -9.24 -24.40 -9.38
CA HIS A 178 -10.15 -24.06 -10.49
C HIS A 178 -10.60 -25.29 -11.29
N LYS A 179 -9.69 -26.23 -11.59
CA LYS A 179 -9.98 -27.43 -12.36
C LYS A 179 -11.02 -28.32 -11.68
N GLU A 180 -10.90 -28.48 -10.36
CA GLU A 180 -11.81 -29.25 -9.52
C GLU A 180 -13.20 -28.58 -9.46
N PHE A 181 -13.25 -27.27 -9.34
CA PHE A 181 -14.51 -26.52 -9.32
C PHE A 181 -15.22 -26.57 -10.68
N VAL A 182 -14.48 -26.50 -11.79
CA VAL A 182 -15.05 -26.64 -13.12
C VAL A 182 -15.60 -28.07 -13.35
N ALA A 183 -14.86 -29.08 -12.89
CA ALA A 183 -15.31 -30.49 -12.97
C ALA A 183 -16.58 -30.72 -12.14
N ALA A 184 -16.72 -30.04 -11.00
CA ALA A 184 -17.94 -30.07 -10.17
C ALA A 184 -19.09 -29.19 -10.71
N SER A 185 -18.90 -28.50 -11.85
CA SER A 185 -19.84 -27.53 -12.41
C SER A 185 -20.19 -26.36 -11.50
N LEU A 186 -19.32 -26.03 -10.54
CA LEU A 186 -19.52 -24.96 -9.59
C LEU A 186 -18.24 -24.09 -9.49
N PRO A 187 -18.03 -23.11 -10.38
CA PRO A 187 -16.82 -22.28 -10.42
C PRO A 187 -16.81 -21.25 -9.28
N LEU A 188 -16.62 -21.72 -8.03
CA LEU A 188 -16.65 -20.90 -6.81
C LEU A 188 -15.61 -19.79 -6.85
N ASP A 189 -14.44 -20.06 -7.36
CA ASP A 189 -13.35 -19.09 -7.52
C ASP A 189 -13.77 -17.87 -8.36
N ARG A 190 -14.44 -18.10 -9.49
CA ARG A 190 -14.97 -17.05 -10.35
C ARG A 190 -16.16 -16.32 -9.76
N ILE A 191 -17.03 -17.03 -9.05
CA ILE A 191 -18.18 -16.41 -8.35
C ILE A 191 -17.66 -15.44 -7.29
N ILE A 192 -16.74 -15.88 -6.45
CA ILE A 192 -16.16 -15.05 -5.40
C ILE A 192 -15.35 -13.88 -6.00
N LEU A 193 -14.65 -14.10 -7.12
CA LEU A 193 -13.97 -13.03 -7.84
C LEU A 193 -14.95 -11.92 -8.25
N TRP A 194 -16.09 -12.26 -8.86
CA TRP A 194 -17.07 -11.26 -9.29
C TRP A 194 -17.76 -10.55 -8.12
N ILE A 195 -17.97 -11.25 -6.98
CA ILE A 195 -18.42 -10.63 -5.73
C ILE A 195 -17.36 -9.62 -5.25
N ALA A 196 -16.10 -10.00 -5.26
CA ALA A 196 -14.99 -9.11 -4.86
C ALA A 196 -14.90 -7.88 -5.78
N VAL A 197 -15.07 -8.05 -7.10
CA VAL A 197 -15.12 -6.94 -8.07
C VAL A 197 -16.28 -6.00 -7.77
N ALA A 198 -17.48 -6.53 -7.53
CA ALA A 198 -18.65 -5.71 -7.18
C ALA A 198 -18.43 -4.91 -5.90
N LEU A 199 -17.95 -5.56 -4.83
CA LEU A 199 -17.60 -4.90 -3.57
C LEU A 199 -16.52 -3.82 -3.77
N ALA A 200 -15.53 -4.08 -4.60
CA ALA A 200 -14.45 -3.14 -4.89
C ALA A 200 -14.95 -1.89 -5.64
N LEU A 201 -15.88 -2.05 -6.56
CA LEU A 201 -16.51 -0.92 -7.27
C LEU A 201 -17.38 -0.08 -6.33
N VAL A 202 -18.17 -0.72 -5.46
CA VAL A 202 -18.96 0.00 -4.45
C VAL A 202 -18.04 0.76 -3.51
N ALA A 203 -16.95 0.14 -3.04
CA ALA A 203 -15.96 0.78 -2.20
C ALA A 203 -15.25 1.96 -2.89
N LEU A 204 -14.99 1.87 -4.21
CA LEU A 204 -14.43 2.96 -4.99
C LEU A 204 -15.37 4.16 -5.07
N VAL A 205 -16.66 3.92 -5.31
CA VAL A 205 -17.69 4.98 -5.35
C VAL A 205 -17.78 5.67 -3.99
N ASP A 206 -17.86 4.91 -2.91
CA ASP A 206 -17.92 5.45 -1.56
C ASP A 206 -16.68 6.27 -1.20
N TYR A 207 -15.49 5.76 -1.55
CA TYR A 207 -14.23 6.49 -1.41
C TYR A 207 -14.24 7.82 -2.19
N ALA A 208 -14.73 7.81 -3.44
CA ALA A 208 -14.80 9.00 -4.28
C ALA A 208 -15.77 10.04 -3.71
N LEU A 209 -16.92 9.60 -3.17
CA LEU A 209 -17.90 10.47 -2.53
C LEU A 209 -17.36 11.10 -1.24
N ASP A 210 -16.67 10.33 -0.39
CA ASP A 210 -16.05 10.85 0.83
C ASP A 210 -14.92 11.84 0.50
N ALA A 211 -14.08 11.52 -0.47
CA ALA A 211 -13.03 12.40 -0.98
C ALA A 211 -13.62 13.72 -1.49
N ALA A 212 -14.68 13.67 -2.30
CA ALA A 212 -15.35 14.86 -2.84
C ALA A 212 -15.96 15.73 -1.73
N LYS A 213 -16.61 15.12 -0.73
CA LYS A 213 -17.17 15.85 0.44
C LYS A 213 -16.07 16.57 1.21
N LYS A 214 -14.97 15.89 1.55
CA LYS A 214 -13.84 16.46 2.28
C LYS A 214 -13.17 17.59 1.50
N LEU A 215 -13.00 17.43 0.19
CA LEU A 215 -12.41 18.46 -0.67
C LEU A 215 -13.30 19.73 -0.73
N LYS A 216 -14.62 19.57 -0.83
CA LYS A 216 -15.57 20.70 -0.80
C LYS A 216 -15.51 21.44 0.55
N ALA A 217 -15.51 20.71 1.67
CA ALA A 217 -15.40 21.30 3.00
C ALA A 217 -14.08 22.05 3.19
N HIS A 218 -12.96 21.48 2.73
CA HIS A 218 -11.66 22.12 2.81
C HIS A 218 -11.56 23.41 1.99
N LYS A 219 -12.16 23.44 0.78
CA LYS A 219 -12.21 24.65 -0.05
C LYS A 219 -13.12 25.71 0.58
N ALA A 220 -14.23 25.34 1.17
CA ALA A 220 -15.15 26.28 1.84
C ALA A 220 -14.48 26.94 3.07
N GLY A 221 -13.71 26.19 3.86
CA GLY A 221 -12.98 26.72 5.01
C GLY A 221 -11.74 27.58 4.67
N LYS A 222 -11.27 27.56 3.41
CA LYS A 222 -10.19 28.45 2.94
C LYS A 222 -10.67 29.77 2.37
N VAL A 223 -11.98 29.92 2.14
CA VAL A 223 -12.59 31.13 1.56
C VAL A 223 -13.17 32.03 2.66
N SER A 224 -13.24 31.56 3.91
CA SER A 224 -13.61 32.37 5.09
C SER A 224 -12.37 32.82 5.85
#